data_341c2f3a8a847f6eeefab51f7bc255aa
#
_entry.id   341c2f3a8a847f6eeefab51f7bc255aa
#
_cell.length_a   1.000
_cell.length_b   1.000
_cell.length_c   1.000
_cell.angle_alpha   90.00
_cell.angle_beta   90.00
_cell.angle_gamma   90.00
#
_symmetry.space_group_name_H-M   'P 1'
#
loop_
_entity.id
_entity.type
_entity.pdbx_description
1 polymer ?
#
loop_
_entity_poly.entity_id
_entity_poly.type
_entity_poly.pdbx_seq_one_letter_code
_entity_poly.pdbx_strand_id
1 'polypeptide(L)'
;FEGAQGLLLDEEHEFFPHVTRSKTGLKNILELCKDWQIEELDVVYATRAYMTRHGVGPFPSEDNTLRYEDKTNVHNEFQGSLRFGRLDIDLLSATIKEDLTVAHGFNVNVNPAIAITCVDQVPDILTADFGGRTIKIDKGALVETVADACGIRKAYFSEGPTREHVSRYFLREWVSAPSRG
;
A
#
# COMPACT_ATOMS: atom_id res chain seq x y z
N PHE A 1 13.00 -9.49 -5.83
CA PHE A 1 12.57 -9.83 -4.46
C PHE A 1 11.05 -9.62 -4.36
N GLU A 2 10.38 -10.45 -3.59
CA GLU A 2 8.98 -10.30 -3.22
C GLU A 2 8.88 -10.49 -1.71
N GLY A 3 8.32 -9.47 -1.02
CA GLY A 3 8.07 -9.54 0.41
C GLY A 3 6.86 -10.41 0.71
N ALA A 4 6.90 -11.18 1.78
CA ALA A 4 5.76 -11.94 2.27
C ALA A 4 4.87 -11.06 3.16
N GLN A 5 3.56 -11.17 3.03
CA GLN A 5 2.57 -10.43 3.83
C GLN A 5 2.59 -8.91 3.54
N GLY A 6 1.88 -8.12 4.32
CA GLY A 6 1.82 -6.67 4.21
C GLY A 6 2.57 -5.97 5.34
N LEU A 7 2.93 -4.70 5.15
CA LEU A 7 3.68 -3.91 6.12
C LEU A 7 3.02 -3.86 7.51
N LEU A 8 1.68 -3.77 7.57
CA LEU A 8 0.92 -3.78 8.83
C LEU A 8 0.97 -5.13 9.59
N LEU A 9 1.59 -6.14 8.99
CA LEU A 9 1.78 -7.46 9.60
C LEU A 9 3.25 -7.71 9.97
N ASP A 10 4.12 -6.70 9.88
CA ASP A 10 5.52 -6.81 10.33
C ASP A 10 5.60 -7.19 11.81
N GLU A 11 6.57 -8.02 12.18
CA GLU A 11 6.72 -8.52 13.55
C GLU A 11 6.93 -7.43 14.60
N GLU A 12 7.42 -6.25 14.22
CA GLU A 12 7.64 -5.09 15.09
C GLU A 12 6.48 -4.07 15.03
N HIS A 13 5.44 -4.33 14.20
CA HIS A 13 4.31 -3.41 14.09
C HIS A 13 3.48 -3.37 15.38
N GLU A 14 2.88 -2.22 15.68
CA GLU A 14 2.05 -1.99 16.87
C GLU A 14 0.82 -2.93 16.99
N PHE A 15 0.45 -3.62 15.93
CA PHE A 15 -0.62 -4.62 15.96
C PHE A 15 -0.22 -5.95 16.60
N PHE A 16 1.02 -6.03 17.14
CA PHE A 16 1.41 -7.21 17.92
C PHE A 16 0.40 -7.52 19.03
N PRO A 17 0.00 -8.78 19.28
CA PRO A 17 0.53 -10.03 18.72
C PRO A 17 -0.11 -10.49 17.39
N HIS A 18 -0.95 -9.68 16.75
CA HIS A 18 -1.70 -10.01 15.54
C HIS A 18 -0.89 -9.68 14.26
N VAL A 19 0.35 -10.13 14.21
CA VAL A 19 1.34 -9.89 13.15
C VAL A 19 1.93 -11.21 12.66
N THR A 20 2.76 -11.18 11.63
CA THR A 20 3.57 -12.33 11.23
C THR A 20 4.94 -12.30 11.93
N ARG A 21 5.60 -13.45 12.06
CA ARG A 21 6.93 -13.54 12.68
C ARG A 21 8.04 -13.32 11.65
N SER A 22 7.98 -12.21 10.96
CA SER A 22 8.98 -11.82 9.96
C SER A 22 8.95 -10.32 9.69
N LYS A 23 10.08 -9.80 9.19
CA LYS A 23 10.13 -8.48 8.58
C LYS A 23 9.44 -8.52 7.24
N THR A 24 8.49 -7.65 7.02
CA THR A 24 7.70 -7.58 5.79
C THR A 24 8.06 -6.38 4.93
N GLY A 25 8.85 -5.45 5.45
CA GLY A 25 9.31 -4.24 4.79
C GLY A 25 10.73 -4.35 4.23
N LEU A 26 11.37 -3.21 4.05
CA LEU A 26 12.66 -3.06 3.36
C LEU A 26 13.86 -3.64 4.12
N LYS A 27 13.78 -3.83 5.43
CA LYS A 27 14.94 -4.16 6.28
C LYS A 27 15.76 -5.32 5.74
N ASN A 28 15.12 -6.47 5.46
CA ASN A 28 15.84 -7.66 4.98
C ASN A 28 16.44 -7.46 3.58
N ILE A 29 15.75 -6.73 2.72
CA ILE A 29 16.23 -6.45 1.35
C ILE A 29 17.43 -5.52 1.38
N LEU A 30 17.43 -4.52 2.25
CA LEU A 30 18.54 -3.58 2.41
C LEU A 30 19.80 -4.27 2.97
N GLU A 31 19.65 -5.24 3.89
CA GLU A 31 20.77 -6.07 4.34
C GLU A 31 21.37 -6.89 3.18
N LEU A 32 20.52 -7.49 2.34
CA LEU A 32 20.99 -8.20 1.14
C LEU A 32 21.67 -7.26 0.13
N CYS A 33 21.12 -6.04 -0.06
CA CYS A 33 21.75 -5.03 -0.91
C CYS A 33 23.14 -4.67 -0.43
N LYS A 34 23.31 -4.50 0.89
CA LYS A 34 24.62 -4.26 1.51
C LYS A 34 25.61 -5.39 1.28
N ASP A 35 25.18 -6.65 1.50
CA ASP A 35 26.02 -7.82 1.32
C ASP A 35 26.48 -8.00 -0.14
N TRP A 36 25.63 -7.64 -1.09
CA TRP A 36 25.89 -7.78 -2.52
C TRP A 36 26.34 -6.49 -3.21
N GLN A 37 26.59 -5.43 -2.44
CA GLN A 37 27.04 -4.12 -2.93
C GLN A 37 26.09 -3.52 -3.98
N ILE A 38 24.79 -3.68 -3.78
CA ILE A 38 23.75 -3.07 -4.62
C ILE A 38 23.52 -1.64 -4.11
N GLU A 39 23.69 -0.66 -4.98
CA GLU A 39 23.59 0.76 -4.65
C GLU A 39 22.24 1.36 -5.00
N GLU A 40 21.42 0.68 -5.79
CA GLU A 40 20.12 1.18 -6.25
C GLU A 40 19.05 0.09 -6.14
N LEU A 41 17.88 0.45 -5.61
CA LEU A 41 16.77 -0.45 -5.39
C LEU A 41 15.45 0.19 -5.84
N ASP A 42 14.82 -0.38 -6.88
CA ASP A 42 13.45 -0.06 -7.24
C ASP A 42 12.47 -0.84 -6.34
N VAL A 43 11.61 -0.12 -5.63
CA VAL A 43 10.61 -0.69 -4.71
C VAL A 43 9.21 -0.40 -5.19
N VAL A 44 8.35 -1.41 -5.24
CA VAL A 44 6.93 -1.23 -5.55
C VAL A 44 6.10 -1.65 -4.35
N TYR A 45 5.49 -0.68 -3.68
CA TYR A 45 4.49 -0.94 -2.64
C TYR A 45 3.16 -1.28 -3.29
N ALA A 46 2.65 -2.47 -3.05
CA ALA A 46 1.39 -2.92 -3.62
C ALA A 46 0.26 -2.83 -2.59
N THR A 47 -0.86 -2.25 -2.99
CA THR A 47 -2.11 -2.20 -2.22
C THR A 47 -3.29 -2.51 -3.12
N ARG A 48 -4.42 -2.89 -2.54
CA ARG A 48 -5.71 -2.90 -3.25
C ARG A 48 -6.35 -1.52 -3.19
N ALA A 49 -7.37 -1.27 -4.00
CA ALA A 49 -8.22 -0.08 -3.89
C ALA A 49 -9.08 -0.05 -2.61
N TYR A 50 -8.96 -1.06 -1.77
CA TYR A 50 -9.60 -1.23 -0.46
C TYR A 50 -8.68 -2.04 0.45
N MET A 51 -8.90 -1.98 1.76
CA MET A 51 -8.11 -2.78 2.70
C MET A 51 -8.71 -4.15 2.92
N THR A 52 -7.85 -5.12 3.21
CA THR A 52 -8.24 -6.47 3.58
C THR A 52 -7.46 -6.95 4.79
N ARG A 53 -8.09 -7.77 5.62
CA ARG A 53 -7.43 -8.50 6.69
C ARG A 53 -7.98 -9.91 6.79
N HIS A 54 -7.10 -10.89 6.80
CA HIS A 54 -7.44 -12.26 7.12
C HIS A 54 -7.05 -12.54 8.58
N GLY A 55 -7.96 -13.17 9.32
CA GLY A 55 -7.74 -13.48 10.75
C GLY A 55 -8.12 -12.34 11.70
N VAL A 56 -7.83 -12.58 12.98
CA VAL A 56 -8.12 -11.65 14.08
C VAL A 56 -7.13 -10.49 14.15
N GLY A 57 -7.46 -9.48 14.94
CA GLY A 57 -6.61 -8.34 15.22
C GLY A 57 -7.21 -7.02 14.75
N PRO A 58 -6.51 -5.90 15.03
CA PRO A 58 -6.97 -4.56 14.70
C PRO A 58 -7.20 -4.37 13.21
N PHE A 59 -8.30 -3.70 12.86
CA PHE A 59 -8.62 -3.31 11.49
C PHE A 59 -9.41 -1.99 11.54
N PRO A 60 -8.72 -0.84 11.69
CA PRO A 60 -9.35 0.44 11.98
C PRO A 60 -10.39 0.88 10.94
N SER A 61 -10.14 0.63 9.67
CA SER A 61 -11.03 1.00 8.56
C SER A 61 -12.04 -0.10 8.17
N GLU A 62 -12.21 -1.14 9.02
CA GLU A 62 -13.13 -2.24 8.73
C GLU A 62 -14.54 -1.73 8.45
N ASP A 63 -15.13 -2.24 7.37
CA ASP A 63 -16.49 -1.91 6.96
C ASP A 63 -17.24 -3.18 6.57
N ASN A 64 -18.12 -3.61 7.44
CA ASN A 64 -18.89 -4.85 7.27
C ASN A 64 -19.96 -4.76 6.16
N THR A 65 -20.11 -3.63 5.51
CA THR A 65 -21.00 -3.47 4.33
C THR A 65 -20.25 -3.78 3.03
N LEU A 66 -18.92 -3.72 3.03
CA LEU A 66 -18.11 -4.02 1.85
C LEU A 66 -18.00 -5.52 1.62
N ARG A 67 -18.12 -5.92 0.38
CA ARG A 67 -17.90 -7.31 -0.07
C ARG A 67 -17.31 -7.29 -1.46
N TYR A 68 -16.14 -7.91 -1.61
CA TYR A 68 -15.47 -8.06 -2.89
C TYR A 68 -15.20 -9.54 -3.16
N GLU A 69 -15.19 -9.95 -4.41
CA GLU A 69 -14.86 -11.31 -4.78
C GLU A 69 -13.36 -11.57 -4.57
N ASP A 70 -13.05 -12.60 -3.78
CA ASP A 70 -11.68 -13.10 -3.65
C ASP A 70 -11.69 -14.63 -3.73
N LYS A 71 -11.18 -15.14 -4.86
CA LYS A 71 -11.16 -16.59 -5.15
C LYS A 71 -10.04 -17.32 -4.43
N THR A 72 -9.07 -16.59 -3.90
CA THR A 72 -7.84 -17.14 -3.30
C THR A 72 -7.91 -17.20 -1.78
N ASN A 73 -8.57 -16.24 -1.13
CA ASN A 73 -8.67 -16.13 0.32
C ASN A 73 -10.02 -16.69 0.82
N VAL A 74 -10.26 -17.96 0.57
CA VAL A 74 -11.48 -18.63 1.03
C VAL A 74 -11.47 -18.80 2.54
N HIS A 75 -12.69 -18.94 3.13
CA HIS A 75 -12.84 -19.20 4.55
C HIS A 75 -12.05 -20.45 4.98
N ASN A 76 -11.36 -20.36 6.12
CA ASN A 76 -10.69 -21.50 6.74
C ASN A 76 -10.85 -21.46 8.28
N GLU A 77 -10.66 -22.59 8.92
CA GLU A 77 -10.87 -22.75 10.37
C GLU A 77 -9.87 -21.98 11.24
N PHE A 78 -8.71 -21.60 10.70
CA PHE A 78 -7.65 -20.91 11.46
C PHE A 78 -7.77 -19.40 11.41
N GLN A 79 -8.18 -18.86 10.27
CA GLN A 79 -8.22 -17.42 10.03
C GLN A 79 -9.63 -16.86 9.78
N GLY A 80 -10.62 -17.76 9.64
CA GLY A 80 -11.99 -17.36 9.34
C GLY A 80 -12.15 -16.86 7.89
N SER A 81 -12.96 -15.85 7.71
CA SER A 81 -13.20 -15.20 6.41
C SER A 81 -12.34 -13.95 6.25
N LEU A 82 -12.05 -13.59 5.00
CA LEU A 82 -11.43 -12.32 4.67
C LEU A 82 -12.36 -11.17 5.09
N ARG A 83 -11.80 -10.22 5.82
CA ARG A 83 -12.46 -8.99 6.26
C ARG A 83 -12.11 -7.87 5.29
N PHE A 84 -13.04 -6.93 5.08
CA PHE A 84 -12.87 -5.82 4.15
C PHE A 84 -13.00 -4.48 4.88
N GLY A 85 -12.29 -3.48 4.39
CA GLY A 85 -12.33 -2.13 4.92
C GLY A 85 -12.12 -1.09 3.82
N ARG A 86 -12.47 0.14 4.12
CA ARG A 86 -12.16 1.28 3.24
C ARG A 86 -10.64 1.42 3.13
N LEU A 87 -10.15 1.89 1.99
CA LEU A 87 -8.74 2.24 1.89
C LEU A 87 -8.45 3.39 2.86
N ASP A 88 -7.60 3.13 3.83
CA ASP A 88 -7.07 4.13 4.76
C ASP A 88 -5.78 4.70 4.17
N ILE A 89 -5.92 5.86 3.52
CA ILE A 89 -4.82 6.52 2.82
C ILE A 89 -3.82 7.10 3.82
N ASP A 90 -4.28 7.58 4.97
CA ASP A 90 -3.41 8.12 6.01
C ASP A 90 -2.53 7.01 6.60
N LEU A 91 -3.12 5.87 6.96
CA LEU A 91 -2.40 4.71 7.49
C LEU A 91 -1.42 4.15 6.45
N LEU A 92 -1.85 4.00 5.21
CA LEU A 92 -0.99 3.53 4.11
C LEU A 92 0.21 4.45 3.92
N SER A 93 -0.02 5.76 3.87
CA SER A 93 1.02 6.77 3.70
C SER A 93 2.01 6.77 4.87
N ALA A 94 1.52 6.70 6.11
CA ALA A 94 2.35 6.66 7.30
C ALA A 94 3.25 5.41 7.30
N THR A 95 2.66 4.25 7.04
CA THR A 95 3.37 2.97 7.03
C THR A 95 4.46 2.90 5.95
N ILE A 96 4.17 3.39 4.73
CA ILE A 96 5.18 3.43 3.65
C ILE A 96 6.31 4.41 4.01
N LYS A 97 5.99 5.59 4.54
CA LYS A 97 7.00 6.57 4.95
C LYS A 97 7.89 6.03 6.05
N GLU A 98 7.33 5.32 7.02
CA GLU A 98 8.09 4.67 8.09
C GLU A 98 9.04 3.62 7.52
N ASP A 99 8.56 2.72 6.66
CA ASP A 99 9.39 1.69 6.02
C ASP A 99 10.54 2.30 5.21
N LEU A 100 10.28 3.39 4.47
CA LEU A 100 11.31 4.11 3.73
C LEU A 100 12.39 4.73 4.63
N THR A 101 12.08 5.07 5.89
CA THR A 101 13.10 5.61 6.81
C THR A 101 14.20 4.59 7.13
N VAL A 102 13.90 3.30 7.05
CA VAL A 102 14.88 2.24 7.28
C VAL A 102 16.06 2.35 6.31
N ALA A 103 15.82 2.82 5.10
CA ALA A 103 16.86 3.00 4.08
C ALA A 103 17.94 4.03 4.48
N HIS A 104 17.64 4.98 5.37
CA HIS A 104 18.60 5.99 5.81
C HIS A 104 19.84 5.40 6.52
N GLY A 105 19.75 4.17 7.02
CA GLY A 105 20.87 3.45 7.63
C GLY A 105 21.75 2.68 6.64
N PHE A 106 21.42 2.72 5.34
CA PHE A 106 22.08 1.95 4.29
C PHE A 106 22.59 2.86 3.17
N ASN A 107 23.67 2.45 2.50
CA ASN A 107 24.19 3.14 1.32
C ASN A 107 23.49 2.60 0.06
N VAL A 108 22.17 2.74 0.00
CA VAL A 108 21.30 2.27 -1.08
C VAL A 108 20.33 3.37 -1.45
N ASN A 109 20.30 3.75 -2.73
CA ASN A 109 19.30 4.68 -3.25
C ASN A 109 18.00 3.92 -3.52
N VAL A 110 16.93 4.25 -2.79
CA VAL A 110 15.62 3.60 -2.92
C VAL A 110 14.71 4.45 -3.80
N ASN A 111 14.23 3.87 -4.90
CA ASN A 111 13.29 4.48 -5.84
C ASN A 111 11.88 3.91 -5.62
N PRO A 112 11.01 4.54 -4.81
CA PRO A 112 9.70 3.99 -4.51
C PRO A 112 8.70 4.20 -5.64
N ALA A 113 7.84 3.22 -5.83
CA ALA A 113 6.63 3.28 -6.63
C ALA A 113 5.46 2.69 -5.84
N ILE A 114 4.23 3.04 -6.20
CA ILE A 114 3.03 2.43 -5.63
C ILE A 114 2.21 1.74 -6.72
N ALA A 115 1.68 0.56 -6.41
CA ALA A 115 0.77 -0.17 -7.27
C ALA A 115 -0.59 -0.34 -6.58
N ILE A 116 -1.65 0.18 -7.19
CA ILE A 116 -3.02 0.01 -6.71
C ILE A 116 -3.72 -1.02 -7.58
N THR A 117 -4.15 -2.11 -6.97
CA THR A 117 -4.78 -3.25 -7.63
C THR A 117 -6.27 -3.33 -7.31
N CYS A 118 -7.00 -4.20 -8.01
CA CYS A 118 -8.44 -4.42 -7.82
C CYS A 118 -9.29 -3.16 -8.02
N VAL A 119 -8.85 -2.26 -8.89
CA VAL A 119 -9.59 -1.02 -9.19
C VAL A 119 -10.88 -1.29 -9.97
N ASP A 120 -10.92 -2.40 -10.70
CA ASP A 120 -12.13 -2.94 -11.37
C ASP A 120 -13.22 -3.39 -10.39
N GLN A 121 -12.86 -3.70 -9.15
CA GLN A 121 -13.81 -4.22 -8.16
C GLN A 121 -14.52 -3.12 -7.36
N VAL A 122 -14.02 -1.88 -7.40
CA VAL A 122 -14.63 -0.77 -6.67
C VAL A 122 -15.57 0.06 -7.55
N PRO A 123 -16.60 0.72 -6.98
CA PRO A 123 -17.48 1.61 -7.71
C PRO A 123 -16.74 2.86 -8.21
N ASP A 124 -17.33 3.57 -9.20
CA ASP A 124 -16.76 4.80 -9.75
C ASP A 124 -16.55 5.90 -8.68
N ILE A 125 -17.42 5.93 -7.68
CA ILE A 125 -17.25 6.76 -6.47
C ILE A 125 -17.16 5.83 -5.27
N LEU A 126 -15.97 5.71 -4.69
CA LEU A 126 -15.72 4.88 -3.52
C LEU A 126 -15.53 5.75 -2.26
N THR A 127 -15.60 5.10 -1.10
CA THR A 127 -15.26 5.73 0.18
C THR A 127 -13.86 5.31 0.61
N ALA A 128 -13.08 6.27 1.09
CA ALA A 128 -11.75 6.07 1.64
C ALA A 128 -11.59 6.91 2.92
N ASP A 129 -10.64 6.56 3.77
CA ASP A 129 -10.29 7.38 4.93
C ASP A 129 -9.03 8.20 4.58
N PHE A 130 -9.14 9.54 4.68
CA PHE A 130 -8.08 10.48 4.35
C PHE A 130 -8.24 11.82 5.08
N GLY A 131 -7.14 12.36 5.61
CA GLY A 131 -7.14 13.59 6.40
C GLY A 131 -7.94 13.44 7.69
N GLY A 132 -7.90 12.27 8.33
CA GLY A 132 -8.59 11.95 9.57
C GLY A 132 -10.12 11.84 9.42
N ARG A 133 -10.64 11.67 8.22
CA ARG A 133 -12.09 11.56 7.94
C ARG A 133 -12.38 10.62 6.77
N THR A 134 -13.60 10.09 6.75
CA THR A 134 -14.10 9.35 5.59
C THR A 134 -14.52 10.31 4.49
N ILE A 135 -13.99 10.13 3.29
CA ILE A 135 -14.28 10.95 2.10
C ILE A 135 -14.90 10.08 1.01
N LYS A 136 -15.55 10.73 0.04
CA LYS A 136 -15.90 10.13 -1.25
C LYS A 136 -14.84 10.56 -2.26
N ILE A 137 -14.33 9.60 -3.02
CA ILE A 137 -13.30 9.83 -4.03
C ILE A 137 -13.71 9.17 -5.34
N ASP A 138 -13.51 9.87 -6.45
CA ASP A 138 -13.66 9.31 -7.79
C ASP A 138 -12.54 8.29 -8.04
N LYS A 139 -12.89 7.16 -8.62
CA LYS A 139 -11.96 6.07 -8.94
C LYS A 139 -10.78 6.56 -9.81
N GLY A 140 -11.04 7.47 -10.75
CA GLY A 140 -9.99 8.08 -11.58
C GLY A 140 -9.01 8.94 -10.81
N ALA A 141 -9.43 9.57 -9.70
CA ALA A 141 -8.58 10.38 -8.83
C ALA A 141 -7.84 9.58 -7.74
N LEU A 142 -8.23 8.31 -7.54
CA LEU A 142 -7.69 7.49 -6.44
C LEU A 142 -6.16 7.35 -6.51
N VAL A 143 -5.64 7.04 -7.71
CA VAL A 143 -4.21 6.78 -7.90
C VAL A 143 -3.37 8.01 -7.59
N GLU A 144 -3.81 9.18 -8.10
CA GLU A 144 -3.14 10.46 -7.84
C GLU A 144 -3.18 10.81 -6.36
N THR A 145 -4.36 10.71 -5.73
CA THR A 145 -4.53 11.02 -4.30
C THR A 145 -3.64 10.14 -3.41
N VAL A 146 -3.57 8.85 -3.68
CA VAL A 146 -2.76 7.91 -2.89
C VAL A 146 -1.27 8.17 -3.11
N ALA A 147 -0.85 8.36 -4.35
CA ALA A 147 0.55 8.60 -4.68
C ALA A 147 1.05 9.93 -4.08
N ASP A 148 0.24 10.99 -4.15
CA ASP A 148 0.53 12.29 -3.52
C ASP A 148 0.62 12.17 -1.98
N ALA A 149 -0.33 11.48 -1.35
CA ALA A 149 -0.30 11.25 0.09
C ALA A 149 0.98 10.53 0.53
N CYS A 150 1.43 9.54 -0.25
CA CYS A 150 2.67 8.80 0.02
C CYS A 150 3.94 9.57 -0.36
N GLY A 151 3.84 10.68 -1.13
CA GLY A 151 4.99 11.39 -1.68
C GLY A 151 5.71 10.61 -2.78
N ILE A 152 5.02 9.72 -3.48
CA ILE A 152 5.55 8.84 -4.52
C ILE A 152 5.11 9.33 -5.89
N ARG A 153 6.04 9.47 -6.83
CA ARG A 153 5.77 10.00 -8.18
C ARG A 153 5.44 8.95 -9.23
N LYS A 154 5.85 7.71 -9.01
CA LYS A 154 5.66 6.58 -9.93
C LYS A 154 4.55 5.69 -9.39
N ALA A 155 3.47 5.59 -10.12
CA ALA A 155 2.35 4.77 -9.73
C ALA A 155 1.93 3.80 -10.85
N TYR A 156 1.37 2.68 -10.45
CA TYR A 156 0.71 1.71 -11.31
C TYR A 156 -0.70 1.48 -10.79
N PHE A 157 -1.62 1.18 -11.67
CA PHE A 157 -2.94 0.68 -11.26
C PHE A 157 -3.38 -0.47 -12.16
N SER A 158 -4.13 -1.39 -11.58
CA SER A 158 -4.63 -2.57 -12.27
C SER A 158 -6.14 -2.66 -12.18
N GLU A 159 -6.76 -2.75 -13.35
CA GLU A 159 -8.20 -2.89 -13.54
C GLU A 159 -8.59 -4.31 -13.99
N GLY A 160 -7.81 -5.31 -13.58
CA GLY A 160 -8.06 -6.71 -13.91
C GLY A 160 -6.87 -7.62 -13.58
N PRO A 161 -7.01 -8.94 -13.81
CA PRO A 161 -6.10 -9.94 -13.29
C PRO A 161 -4.83 -10.16 -14.13
N THR A 162 -4.69 -9.51 -15.30
CA THR A 162 -3.56 -9.77 -16.20
C THR A 162 -2.73 -8.51 -16.41
N ARG A 163 -1.52 -8.69 -16.95
CA ARG A 163 -0.58 -7.58 -17.17
C ARG A 163 -1.12 -6.53 -18.15
N GLU A 164 -2.01 -6.91 -19.06
CA GLU A 164 -2.66 -6.01 -20.03
C GLU A 164 -3.58 -4.99 -19.34
N HIS A 165 -4.03 -5.29 -18.11
CA HIS A 165 -4.86 -4.41 -17.30
C HIS A 165 -4.05 -3.47 -16.40
N VAL A 166 -2.73 -3.52 -16.47
CA VAL A 166 -1.85 -2.66 -15.67
C VAL A 166 -1.48 -1.41 -16.47
N SER A 167 -1.85 -0.27 -15.96
CA SER A 167 -1.48 1.04 -16.49
C SER A 167 -0.44 1.72 -15.61
N ARG A 168 0.44 2.51 -16.24
CA ARG A 168 1.47 3.28 -15.56
C ARG A 168 1.06 4.75 -15.51
N TYR A 169 1.20 5.35 -14.34
CA TYR A 169 0.87 6.73 -14.08
C TYR A 169 2.11 7.46 -13.54
N PHE A 170 2.41 8.64 -14.10
CA PHE A 170 3.44 9.53 -13.59
C PHE A 170 2.76 10.80 -13.11
N LEU A 171 2.91 11.13 -11.86
CA LEU A 171 2.48 12.42 -11.33
C LEU A 171 3.27 13.54 -12.01
N ARG A 172 2.55 14.54 -12.48
CA ARG A 172 3.16 15.74 -13.05
C ARG A 172 4.01 16.42 -11.97
N GLU A 173 5.13 17.01 -12.37
CA GLU A 173 5.92 17.82 -11.45
C GLU A 173 5.04 18.94 -10.85
N TRP A 174 5.05 19.04 -9.54
CA TRP A 174 4.53 20.20 -8.85
C TRP A 174 5.36 21.41 -9.31
N VAL A 175 4.84 22.18 -10.24
CA VAL A 175 5.37 23.51 -10.48
C VAL A 175 5.00 24.32 -9.24
N SER A 176 5.98 24.52 -8.36
CA SER A 176 5.81 25.41 -7.21
C SER A 176 5.26 26.73 -7.74
N ALA A 177 4.08 27.12 -7.26
CA ALA A 177 3.50 28.42 -7.60
C ALA A 177 4.56 29.48 -7.30
N PRO A 178 4.83 30.43 -8.22
CA PRO A 178 5.78 31.50 -7.97
C PRO A 178 5.37 32.23 -6.70
N SER A 179 6.29 32.31 -5.73
CA SER A 179 6.11 33.13 -4.53
C SER A 179 5.69 34.51 -4.96
N ARG A 180 4.48 34.93 -4.66
CA ARG A 180 4.07 36.33 -4.81
C ARG A 180 4.95 37.16 -3.88
N GLY A 181 5.85 37.92 -4.49
CA GLY A 181 6.63 38.95 -3.83
C GLY A 181 5.74 40.09 -3.31
#